data_aa7ad73f988826c1357619d60dde426b
#
_entry.id   aa7ad73f988826c1357619d60dde426b
#
_cell.length_a   1.000
_cell.length_b   1.000
_cell.length_c   1.000
_cell.angle_alpha   90.00
_cell.angle_beta   90.00
_cell.angle_gamma   90.00
#
_symmetry.space_group_name_H-M   'P 1'
#
loop_
_entity.id
_entity.type
_entity.pdbx_description
1 polymer ?
#
loop_
_entity_poly.entity_id
_entity_poly.type
_entity_poly.pdbx_seq_one_letter_code
_entity_poly.pdbx_strand_id
1 'polypeptide(L)'
;EYLENVISNTSAGEAVTAKMALSIDLEGKGATKVNGTLRIKKGEVIQMSIAPFLGIEVARAEISPDGILVIDRMNKRYMEVSFAEVKALAHADLDFHTLQALFLNELFLPGKGDLTARDASSFGVEQKPDGVLLSVKRTKRFSYQFLTEAPEALLKESLIGLNGTPYFLYW
;
A
#
# COMPACT_ATOMS: atom_id res chain seq x y z
N GLU A 1 3.92 -19.50 14.46
CA GLU A 1 5.30 -19.52 13.94
C GLU A 1 5.38 -18.88 12.54
N TYR A 2 4.70 -19.43 11.49
CA TYR A 2 4.79 -18.85 10.13
C TYR A 2 4.33 -17.38 10.06
N LEU A 3 3.17 -17.08 10.60
CA LEU A 3 2.62 -15.71 10.61
C LEU A 3 3.49 -14.74 11.45
N GLU A 4 4.09 -15.20 12.50
CA GLU A 4 5.05 -14.41 13.29
C GLU A 4 6.30 -14.08 12.45
N ASN A 5 6.76 -15.02 11.63
CA ASN A 5 7.85 -14.77 10.69
C ASN A 5 7.45 -13.72 9.65
N VAL A 6 6.23 -13.79 9.10
CA VAL A 6 5.72 -12.75 8.18
C VAL A 6 5.69 -11.38 8.85
N ILE A 7 5.21 -11.31 10.09
CA ILE A 7 5.17 -10.05 10.87
C ILE A 7 6.58 -9.49 11.10
N SER A 8 7.57 -10.34 11.34
CA SER A 8 8.95 -9.92 11.60
C SER A 8 9.75 -9.58 10.35
N ASN A 9 9.28 -9.99 9.17
CA ASN A 9 9.92 -9.68 7.90
C ASN A 9 9.64 -8.24 7.49
N THR A 10 10.51 -7.34 7.90
CA THR A 10 10.47 -5.93 7.54
C THR A 10 11.66 -5.58 6.63
N SER A 11 11.48 -4.58 5.79
CA SER A 11 12.55 -4.16 4.89
C SER A 11 13.74 -3.59 5.68
N ALA A 12 14.94 -4.01 5.31
CA ALA A 12 16.17 -3.47 5.89
C ALA A 12 16.50 -2.09 5.31
N GLY A 13 17.23 -1.28 6.08
CA GLY A 13 17.69 0.04 5.66
C GLY A 13 16.70 1.16 5.99
N GLU A 14 17.17 2.39 5.87
CA GLU A 14 16.42 3.61 6.20
C GLU A 14 15.72 4.21 4.98
N ALA A 15 16.16 3.87 3.78
CA ALA A 15 15.63 4.41 2.54
C ALA A 15 15.54 3.35 1.44
N VAL A 16 14.52 3.47 0.61
CA VAL A 16 14.27 2.61 -0.55
C VAL A 16 14.02 3.47 -1.77
N THR A 17 14.58 3.07 -2.91
CA THR A 17 14.24 3.62 -4.23
C THR A 17 13.93 2.47 -5.16
N ALA A 18 12.77 2.51 -5.81
CA ALA A 18 12.33 1.48 -6.73
C ALA A 18 11.66 2.08 -7.97
N LYS A 19 11.77 1.38 -9.08
CA LYS A 19 10.92 1.64 -10.24
C LYS A 19 9.56 1.01 -9.99
N MET A 20 8.49 1.69 -10.40
CA MET A 20 7.14 1.16 -10.32
C MET A 20 6.47 1.22 -11.69
N ALA A 21 5.59 0.26 -11.93
CA ALA A 21 4.66 0.25 -13.05
C ALA A 21 3.24 0.23 -12.48
N LEU A 22 2.44 1.21 -12.88
CA LEU A 22 1.04 1.29 -12.49
C LEU A 22 0.16 0.89 -13.66
N SER A 23 -0.81 0.05 -13.40
CA SER A 23 -1.87 -0.29 -14.34
C SER A 23 -3.19 0.18 -13.74
N ILE A 24 -3.83 1.12 -14.40
CA ILE A 24 -5.06 1.74 -13.92
C ILE A 24 -6.18 1.39 -14.90
N ASP A 25 -7.18 0.69 -14.45
CA ASP A 25 -8.41 0.44 -15.20
C ASP A 25 -9.59 1.10 -14.48
N LEU A 26 -10.12 2.14 -15.10
CA LEU A 26 -11.29 2.84 -14.58
C LEU A 26 -12.52 2.41 -15.39
N GLU A 27 -13.47 1.81 -14.69
CA GLU A 27 -14.78 1.43 -15.25
C GLU A 27 -14.73 0.44 -16.43
N GLY A 28 -13.72 -0.43 -16.47
CA GLY A 28 -13.62 -1.45 -17.52
C GLY A 28 -13.31 -0.90 -18.92
N LYS A 29 -12.78 0.33 -19.02
CA LYS A 29 -12.41 0.96 -20.28
C LYS A 29 -11.06 0.52 -20.83
N GLY A 30 -10.43 -0.42 -20.15
CA GLY A 30 -9.10 -0.89 -20.47
C GLY A 30 -8.01 -0.28 -19.59
N ALA A 31 -6.98 -1.06 -19.31
CA ALA A 31 -5.92 -0.64 -18.42
C ALA A 31 -4.95 0.34 -19.11
N THR A 32 -4.74 1.49 -18.47
CA THR A 32 -3.66 2.41 -18.84
C THR A 32 -2.44 2.10 -17.98
N LYS A 33 -1.31 1.85 -18.62
CA LYS A 33 -0.03 1.58 -17.95
C LYS A 33 0.82 2.84 -17.91
N VAL A 34 1.32 3.18 -16.73
CA VAL A 34 2.23 4.29 -16.51
C VAL A 34 3.42 3.84 -15.68
N ASN A 35 4.58 4.38 -15.97
CA ASN A 35 5.80 4.13 -15.20
C ASN A 35 6.07 5.25 -14.22
N GLY A 36 6.78 4.93 -13.17
CA GLY A 36 7.16 5.91 -12.16
C GLY A 36 8.31 5.44 -11.30
N THR A 37 8.62 6.25 -10.33
CA THR A 37 9.65 5.97 -9.32
C THR A 37 9.06 6.15 -7.95
N LEU A 38 9.31 5.18 -7.08
CA LEU A 38 8.95 5.19 -5.67
C LEU A 38 10.23 5.46 -4.86
N ARG A 39 10.19 6.45 -3.97
CA ARG A 39 11.24 6.72 -3.00
C ARG A 39 10.63 6.79 -1.63
N ILE A 40 11.20 6.03 -0.70
CA ILE A 40 10.74 5.99 0.69
C ILE A 40 11.93 6.31 1.59
N LYS A 41 11.77 7.29 2.47
CA LYS A 41 12.60 7.47 3.64
C LYS A 41 11.75 7.11 4.85
N LYS A 42 12.09 6.01 5.50
CA LYS A 42 11.27 5.43 6.56
C LYS A 42 10.96 6.41 7.68
N GLY A 43 9.69 6.48 8.04
CA GLY A 43 9.20 7.38 9.08
C GLY A 43 9.09 8.86 8.68
N GLU A 44 9.56 9.24 7.49
CA GLU A 44 9.60 10.64 7.07
C GLU A 44 8.74 10.94 5.85
N VAL A 45 8.98 10.22 4.73
CA VAL A 45 8.31 10.54 3.48
C VAL A 45 8.25 9.34 2.52
N ILE A 46 7.14 9.26 1.81
CA ILE A 46 6.96 8.41 0.64
C ILE A 46 6.72 9.33 -0.55
N GLN A 47 7.54 9.20 -1.59
CA GLN A 47 7.44 10.00 -2.81
C GLN A 47 7.17 9.09 -4.00
N MET A 48 6.11 9.37 -4.74
CA MET A 48 5.73 8.66 -5.95
C MET A 48 5.78 9.65 -7.13
N SER A 49 6.69 9.42 -8.06
CA SER A 49 6.82 10.24 -9.27
C SER A 49 6.29 9.46 -10.46
N ILE A 50 5.36 10.02 -11.20
CA ILE A 50 4.75 9.44 -12.40
C ILE A 50 5.34 10.12 -13.63
N ALA A 51 6.04 9.34 -14.46
CA ALA A 51 6.73 9.84 -15.64
C ALA A 51 6.50 8.89 -16.84
N PRO A 52 5.34 8.98 -17.52
CA PRO A 52 4.94 8.03 -18.56
C PRO A 52 5.78 8.12 -19.83
N PHE A 53 6.37 9.27 -20.12
CA PHE A 53 7.10 9.51 -21.36
C PHE A 53 8.48 10.09 -21.09
N LEU A 54 9.53 9.44 -21.61
CA LEU A 54 10.91 9.93 -21.61
C LEU A 54 11.42 10.47 -20.28
N GLY A 55 10.90 9.94 -19.16
CA GLY A 55 11.28 10.39 -17.83
C GLY A 55 10.74 11.78 -17.42
N ILE A 56 9.82 12.34 -18.18
CA ILE A 56 9.17 13.61 -17.85
C ILE A 56 8.08 13.37 -16.80
N GLU A 57 8.28 13.95 -15.63
CA GLU A 57 7.31 13.85 -14.54
C GLU A 57 6.05 14.65 -14.85
N VAL A 58 4.90 13.98 -14.86
CA VAL A 58 3.58 14.60 -15.06
C VAL A 58 2.80 14.74 -13.77
N ALA A 59 3.09 13.93 -12.77
CA ALA A 59 2.47 13.99 -11.46
C ALA A 59 3.43 13.47 -10.38
N ARG A 60 3.24 13.97 -9.15
CA ARG A 60 3.98 13.53 -7.97
C ARG A 60 3.05 13.48 -6.77
N ALA A 61 3.15 12.43 -5.99
CA ALA A 61 2.54 12.35 -4.67
C ALA A 61 3.65 12.33 -3.61
N GLU A 62 3.50 13.13 -2.57
CA GLU A 62 4.35 13.11 -1.38
C GLU A 62 3.49 12.81 -0.17
N ILE A 63 3.81 11.73 0.53
CA ILE A 63 3.10 11.27 1.70
C ILE A 63 4.02 11.41 2.89
N SER A 64 3.60 12.16 3.88
CA SER A 64 4.30 12.36 5.15
C SER A 64 3.40 11.98 6.31
N PRO A 65 3.90 11.92 7.56
CA PRO A 65 3.03 11.69 8.71
C PRO A 65 1.86 12.68 8.86
N ASP A 66 1.99 13.88 8.30
CA ASP A 66 0.97 14.93 8.37
C ASP A 66 -0.14 14.78 7.32
N GLY A 67 0.18 14.19 6.17
CA GLY A 67 -0.81 14.04 5.12
C GLY A 67 -0.22 13.76 3.75
N ILE A 68 -1.01 14.06 2.72
CA ILE A 68 -0.69 13.77 1.32
C ILE A 68 -0.71 15.06 0.52
N LEU A 69 0.38 15.31 -0.22
CA LEU A 69 0.46 16.35 -1.23
C LEU A 69 0.50 15.70 -2.62
N VAL A 70 -0.41 16.10 -3.49
CA VAL A 70 -0.42 15.68 -4.89
C VAL A 70 -0.14 16.88 -5.78
N ILE A 71 0.86 16.76 -6.64
CA ILE A 71 1.24 17.79 -7.61
C ILE A 71 0.90 17.28 -9.01
N ASP A 72 -0.01 17.97 -9.69
CA ASP A 72 -0.36 17.74 -11.09
C ASP A 72 0.36 18.77 -11.96
N ARG A 73 1.45 18.35 -12.59
CA ARG A 73 2.27 19.24 -13.40
C ARG A 73 1.63 19.59 -14.75
N MET A 74 0.78 18.72 -15.27
CA MET A 74 0.10 18.95 -16.54
C MET A 74 -0.91 20.09 -16.44
N ASN A 75 -1.69 20.11 -15.35
CA ASN A 75 -2.72 21.12 -15.11
C ASN A 75 -2.25 22.25 -14.17
N LYS A 76 -0.95 22.21 -13.77
CA LYS A 76 -0.36 23.19 -12.85
C LYS A 76 -1.17 23.39 -11.56
N ARG A 77 -1.57 22.27 -10.97
CA ARG A 77 -2.37 22.22 -9.74
C ARG A 77 -1.69 21.40 -8.67
N TYR A 78 -1.98 21.70 -7.44
CA TYR A 78 -1.63 20.84 -6.33
C TYR A 78 -2.82 20.71 -5.37
N MET A 79 -2.84 19.60 -4.63
CA MET A 79 -3.85 19.30 -3.62
C MET A 79 -3.13 18.79 -2.36
N GLU A 80 -3.49 19.36 -1.23
CA GLU A 80 -3.08 18.87 0.08
C GLU A 80 -4.28 18.32 0.82
N VAL A 81 -4.11 17.17 1.47
CA VAL A 81 -5.12 16.56 2.32
C VAL A 81 -4.45 15.94 3.55
N SER A 82 -5.01 16.22 4.73
CA SER A 82 -4.55 15.58 5.97
C SER A 82 -5.10 14.16 6.07
N PHE A 83 -4.46 13.31 6.89
CA PHE A 83 -5.01 11.98 7.16
C PHE A 83 -6.35 12.02 7.90
N ALA A 84 -6.60 13.05 8.69
CA ALA A 84 -7.90 13.26 9.31
C ALA A 84 -9.01 13.49 8.25
N GLU A 85 -8.71 14.28 7.22
CA GLU A 85 -9.62 14.49 6.09
C GLU A 85 -9.80 13.23 5.26
N VAL A 86 -8.74 12.47 4.99
CA VAL A 86 -8.82 11.17 4.30
C VAL A 86 -9.73 10.20 5.08
N LYS A 87 -9.58 10.12 6.39
CA LYS A 87 -10.42 9.28 7.24
C LYS A 87 -11.89 9.71 7.18
N ALA A 88 -12.16 11.00 7.24
CA ALA A 88 -13.53 11.53 7.17
C ALA A 88 -14.19 11.27 5.81
N LEU A 89 -13.45 11.41 4.72
CA LEU A 89 -13.98 11.24 3.35
C LEU A 89 -14.08 9.77 2.93
N ALA A 90 -13.05 8.99 3.20
CA ALA A 90 -12.94 7.60 2.75
C ALA A 90 -13.47 6.59 3.77
N HIS A 91 -13.74 7.00 5.00
CA HIS A 91 -14.07 6.12 6.13
C HIS A 91 -13.06 4.96 6.32
N ALA A 92 -11.80 5.24 6.04
CA ALA A 92 -10.71 4.29 6.13
C ALA A 92 -9.73 4.69 7.24
N ASP A 93 -9.28 3.71 8.02
CA ASP A 93 -8.18 3.89 8.96
C ASP A 93 -6.84 3.87 8.19
N LEU A 94 -6.60 4.94 7.45
CA LEU A 94 -5.43 5.11 6.61
C LEU A 94 -4.53 6.18 7.22
N ASP A 95 -3.29 5.82 7.48
CA ASP A 95 -2.25 6.72 7.98
C ASP A 95 -0.93 6.50 7.24
N PHE A 96 0.05 7.33 7.55
CA PHE A 96 1.38 7.22 6.95
C PHE A 96 2.00 5.83 7.18
N HIS A 97 1.90 5.32 8.40
CA HIS A 97 2.48 4.03 8.77
C HIS A 97 1.89 2.87 7.96
N THR A 98 0.57 2.86 7.78
CA THR A 98 -0.14 1.87 6.96
C THR A 98 0.31 1.92 5.50
N LEU A 99 0.39 3.11 4.91
CA LEU A 99 0.85 3.30 3.53
C LEU A 99 2.32 2.92 3.37
N GLN A 100 3.17 3.26 4.33
CA GLN A 100 4.57 2.86 4.30
C GLN A 100 4.70 1.33 4.31
N ALA A 101 3.99 0.64 5.18
CA ALA A 101 3.99 -0.82 5.22
C ALA A 101 3.50 -1.43 3.91
N LEU A 102 2.42 -0.89 3.33
CA LEU A 102 1.92 -1.31 2.01
C LEU A 102 3.01 -1.22 0.94
N PHE A 103 3.63 -0.07 0.78
CA PHE A 103 4.61 0.17 -0.28
C PHE A 103 5.96 -0.53 -0.05
N LEU A 104 6.29 -0.87 1.18
CA LEU A 104 7.46 -1.69 1.52
C LEU A 104 7.21 -3.20 1.47
N ASN A 105 6.00 -3.64 1.07
CA ASN A 105 5.59 -5.03 1.13
C ASN A 105 5.75 -5.65 2.54
N GLU A 106 5.30 -4.92 3.53
CA GLU A 106 5.24 -5.38 4.91
C GLU A 106 3.79 -5.64 5.32
N LEU A 107 3.57 -6.65 6.15
CA LEU A 107 2.24 -6.94 6.68
C LEU A 107 1.77 -5.80 7.58
N PHE A 108 0.51 -5.43 7.48
CA PHE A 108 -0.06 -4.37 8.30
C PHE A 108 -1.50 -4.66 8.74
N LEU A 109 -1.90 -3.97 9.80
CA LEU A 109 -3.30 -3.76 10.19
C LEU A 109 -3.63 -2.28 9.98
N PRO A 110 -4.74 -1.95 9.31
CA PRO A 110 -5.08 -0.57 9.00
C PRO A 110 -5.14 0.32 10.25
N GLY A 111 -4.44 1.45 10.21
CA GLY A 111 -4.40 2.42 11.30
C GLY A 111 -3.60 1.99 12.52
N LYS A 112 -2.90 0.87 12.46
CA LYS A 112 -2.02 0.40 13.52
C LYS A 112 -0.55 0.57 13.15
N GLY A 113 0.26 0.93 14.14
CA GLY A 113 1.71 0.99 13.99
C GLY A 113 2.35 -0.41 13.85
N ASP A 114 3.57 -0.56 14.33
CA ASP A 114 4.31 -1.82 14.22
C ASP A 114 3.53 -3.00 14.80
N LEU A 115 3.51 -4.08 14.04
CA LEU A 115 2.88 -5.33 14.47
C LEU A 115 3.78 -6.10 15.43
N THR A 116 3.12 -6.83 16.32
CA THR A 116 3.75 -7.78 17.23
C THR A 116 3.16 -9.18 17.05
N ALA A 117 3.77 -10.19 17.64
CA ALA A 117 3.25 -11.55 17.59
C ALA A 117 1.80 -11.67 18.09
N ARG A 118 1.37 -10.78 18.98
CA ARG A 118 -0.01 -10.74 19.50
C ARG A 118 -1.04 -10.38 18.41
N ASP A 119 -0.61 -9.68 17.38
CA ASP A 119 -1.48 -9.27 16.28
C ASP A 119 -1.81 -10.40 15.32
N ALA A 120 -1.13 -11.53 15.42
CA ALA A 120 -1.38 -12.71 14.61
C ALA A 120 -2.85 -13.17 14.65
N SER A 121 -3.51 -13.04 15.80
CA SER A 121 -4.92 -13.40 15.96
C SER A 121 -5.89 -12.54 15.13
N SER A 122 -5.45 -11.40 14.65
CA SER A 122 -6.25 -10.48 13.82
C SER A 122 -6.33 -10.90 12.36
N PHE A 123 -5.58 -11.92 11.95
CA PHE A 123 -5.54 -12.44 10.59
C PHE A 123 -6.20 -13.81 10.47
N GLY A 124 -6.98 -13.99 9.40
CA GLY A 124 -7.36 -15.30 8.89
C GLY A 124 -6.21 -15.88 8.07
N VAL A 125 -6.07 -17.20 8.07
CA VAL A 125 -4.98 -17.89 7.38
C VAL A 125 -5.57 -18.95 6.46
N GLU A 126 -5.21 -18.92 5.18
CA GLU A 126 -5.63 -19.90 4.18
C GLU A 126 -4.41 -20.43 3.43
N GLN A 127 -4.24 -21.75 3.41
CA GLN A 127 -3.17 -22.40 2.67
C GLN A 127 -3.40 -22.29 1.17
N LYS A 128 -2.36 -21.94 0.42
CA LYS A 128 -2.32 -21.91 -1.03
C LYS A 128 -1.21 -22.86 -1.54
N PRO A 129 -1.23 -23.27 -2.83
CA PRO A 129 -0.18 -24.15 -3.36
C PRO A 129 1.24 -23.63 -3.15
N ASP A 130 1.47 -22.32 -3.31
CA ASP A 130 2.79 -21.70 -3.28
C ASP A 130 3.02 -20.81 -2.04
N GLY A 131 2.11 -20.83 -1.06
CA GLY A 131 2.25 -19.97 0.11
C GLY A 131 1.03 -19.93 1.00
N VAL A 132 0.81 -18.80 1.62
CA VAL A 132 -0.29 -18.59 2.56
C VAL A 132 -0.97 -17.26 2.27
N LEU A 133 -2.28 -17.28 2.17
CA LEU A 133 -3.11 -16.07 2.08
C LEU A 133 -3.52 -15.65 3.50
N LEU A 134 -3.22 -14.40 3.84
CA LEU A 134 -3.61 -13.76 5.08
C LEU A 134 -4.72 -12.76 4.82
N SER A 135 -5.73 -12.74 5.67
CA SER A 135 -6.85 -11.80 5.54
C SER A 135 -7.11 -11.10 6.86
N VAL A 136 -7.26 -9.79 6.84
CA VAL A 136 -7.61 -9.03 8.05
C VAL A 136 -9.04 -9.34 8.45
N LYS A 137 -9.23 -9.75 9.69
CA LYS A 137 -10.56 -10.02 10.27
C LYS A 137 -11.26 -8.72 10.64
N ARG A 138 -12.58 -8.75 10.65
CA ARG A 138 -13.44 -7.66 11.17
C ARG A 138 -13.24 -6.33 10.46
N THR A 139 -13.15 -6.37 9.13
CA THR A 139 -13.14 -5.17 8.30
C THR A 139 -14.56 -4.72 7.98
N LYS A 140 -14.73 -3.43 7.70
CA LYS A 140 -16.03 -2.83 7.36
C LYS A 140 -16.12 -2.45 5.88
N ARG A 141 -15.48 -1.35 5.51
CA ARG A 141 -15.57 -0.78 4.17
C ARG A 141 -14.56 -1.40 3.21
N PHE A 142 -13.36 -1.67 3.68
CA PHE A 142 -12.29 -2.24 2.88
C PHE A 142 -11.94 -3.65 3.34
N SER A 143 -11.56 -4.51 2.40
CA SER A 143 -10.95 -5.80 2.67
C SER A 143 -9.44 -5.72 2.43
N TYR A 144 -8.67 -6.46 3.21
CA TYR A 144 -7.22 -6.51 3.10
C TYR A 144 -6.77 -7.96 3.09
N GLN A 145 -6.10 -8.34 2.01
CA GLN A 145 -5.54 -9.68 1.84
C GLN A 145 -4.07 -9.57 1.46
N PHE A 146 -3.28 -10.52 1.93
CA PHE A 146 -1.85 -10.56 1.71
C PHE A 146 -1.45 -11.96 1.31
N LEU A 147 -0.85 -12.09 0.12
CA LEU A 147 -0.28 -13.34 -0.33
C LEU A 147 1.19 -13.39 0.09
N THR A 148 1.54 -14.44 0.81
CA THR A 148 2.91 -14.68 1.26
C THR A 148 3.49 -15.89 0.56
N GLU A 149 4.80 -15.93 0.39
CA GLU A 149 5.53 -17.02 -0.23
C GLU A 149 6.17 -17.92 0.84
N ALA A 150 5.94 -19.21 0.72
CA ALA A 150 6.55 -20.20 1.59
C ALA A 150 7.83 -20.77 0.96
N PRO A 151 8.84 -21.20 1.74
CA PRO A 151 8.86 -21.18 3.22
C PRO A 151 9.36 -19.87 3.85
N GLU A 152 9.84 -18.92 3.04
CA GLU A 152 10.55 -17.71 3.48
C GLU A 152 9.66 -16.73 4.26
N ALA A 153 8.35 -16.92 4.21
CA ALA A 153 7.36 -16.04 4.85
C ALA A 153 7.44 -14.56 4.37
N LEU A 154 7.84 -14.37 3.12
CA LEU A 154 7.92 -13.05 2.50
C LEU A 154 6.58 -12.63 1.92
N LEU A 155 6.22 -11.37 2.13
CA LEU A 155 5.03 -10.79 1.52
C LEU A 155 5.29 -10.57 0.02
N LYS A 156 4.44 -11.16 -0.80
CA LYS A 156 4.53 -11.10 -2.26
C LYS A 156 3.56 -10.11 -2.87
N GLU A 157 2.37 -10.05 -2.35
CA GLU A 157 1.29 -9.26 -2.91
C GLU A 157 0.31 -8.81 -1.83
N SER A 158 -0.14 -7.58 -1.93
CA SER A 158 -1.21 -7.03 -1.11
C SER A 158 -2.40 -6.68 -2.00
N LEU A 159 -3.59 -7.08 -1.57
CA LEU A 159 -4.86 -6.78 -2.22
C LEU A 159 -5.75 -6.00 -1.27
N ILE A 160 -6.14 -4.80 -1.69
CA ILE A 160 -7.10 -3.97 -0.97
C ILE A 160 -8.34 -3.83 -1.83
N GLY A 161 -9.47 -4.30 -1.34
CA GLY A 161 -10.76 -4.22 -2.02
C GLY A 161 -11.73 -3.29 -1.32
N LEU A 162 -12.58 -2.64 -2.09
CA LEU A 162 -13.71 -1.86 -1.55
C LEU A 162 -14.93 -2.77 -1.54
N ASN A 163 -15.38 -3.15 -0.33
CA ASN A 163 -16.46 -4.12 -0.14
C ASN A 163 -17.75 -3.70 -0.86
N GLY A 164 -18.40 -4.68 -1.53
CA GLY A 164 -19.62 -4.47 -2.28
C GLY A 164 -19.41 -3.82 -3.65
N THR A 165 -18.18 -3.67 -4.10
CA THR A 165 -17.82 -3.12 -5.41
C THR A 165 -16.79 -4.00 -6.11
N PRO A 166 -16.59 -3.86 -7.45
CA PRO A 166 -15.50 -4.52 -8.17
C PRO A 166 -14.14 -3.82 -8.03
N TYR A 167 -14.06 -2.71 -7.29
CA TYR A 167 -12.84 -1.92 -7.19
C TYR A 167 -11.84 -2.54 -6.21
N PHE A 168 -10.59 -2.62 -6.62
CA PHE A 168 -9.49 -3.13 -5.82
C PHE A 168 -8.14 -2.50 -6.21
N LEU A 169 -7.17 -2.59 -5.31
CA LEU A 169 -5.78 -2.23 -5.52
C LEU A 169 -4.92 -3.47 -5.28
N TYR A 170 -4.04 -3.77 -6.21
CA TYR A 170 -2.93 -4.71 -6.05
C TYR A 170 -1.61 -3.96 -5.87
N TRP A 171 -0.81 -4.46 -4.95
CA TRP A 171 0.55 -3.97 -4.79
C TRP A 171 1.55 -5.12 -4.63
#